data_c68ec12555dc7274990bfc63566859e9
#
_entry.id   c68ec12555dc7274990bfc63566859e9
#
_cell.length_a   1.000
_cell.length_b   1.000
_cell.length_c   1.000
_cell.angle_alpha   90.00
_cell.angle_beta   90.00
_cell.angle_gamma   90.00
#
_symmetry.space_group_name_H-M   'P 1'
#
loop_
_entity.id
_entity.type
_entity.pdbx_description
1 polymer ?
#
loop_
_entity_poly.entity_id
_entity_poly.type
_entity_poly.pdbx_seq_one_letter_code
_entity_poly.pdbx_strand_id
1 'polypeptide(L)'
;MDTASHAPGQNLLGGDAQTLRPNSVHPVSLAHLREHLQGLGAQVSSQPASGVQGSESGESVEVTGISMDSRGVRPQDLYVALPGAKVHGAQFAEAALKLGASAILTDAAGAQLLGEAPVPLLVTENLREYVGPLAALIYGSASFPDTHRYAVTGTNGKTTSTYMLESVFRTGLGVKTGLIGTIQILIDGVSVPSKMTTPESPHVHSLLTIMGQHQVRCAAMEVSSHAIDYHRVDGVKYAVAG
;
A
#
# COMPACT_ATOMS: atom_id res chain seq x y z
N MET A 1 5.42 2.86 -45.13
CA MET A 1 4.12 2.60 -44.50
C MET A 1 4.23 1.25 -43.83
N ASP A 2 4.74 1.24 -42.60
CA ASP A 2 4.85 -0.01 -41.83
C ASP A 2 3.92 0.13 -40.61
N THR A 3 2.77 -0.55 -40.70
CA THR A 3 1.80 -0.64 -39.62
C THR A 3 2.33 -1.67 -38.64
N ALA A 4 3.07 -1.22 -37.62
CA ALA A 4 3.40 -2.05 -36.48
C ALA A 4 2.11 -2.45 -35.76
N SER A 5 1.69 -3.69 -36.01
CA SER A 5 0.63 -4.40 -35.29
C SER A 5 1.00 -4.47 -33.81
N HIS A 6 0.32 -3.66 -33.00
CA HIS A 6 0.32 -3.84 -31.54
C HIS A 6 -0.49 -5.12 -31.25
N ALA A 7 0.20 -6.19 -30.94
CA ALA A 7 -0.42 -7.36 -30.32
C ALA A 7 -1.09 -6.96 -29.02
N PRO A 8 -2.33 -7.42 -28.71
CA PRO A 8 -2.98 -7.15 -27.43
C PRO A 8 -2.13 -7.74 -26.33
N GLY A 9 -1.65 -6.88 -25.42
CA GLY A 9 -0.79 -7.24 -24.30
C GLY A 9 -1.43 -8.37 -23.50
N GLN A 10 -0.67 -9.42 -23.31
CA GLN A 10 -0.95 -10.46 -22.33
C GLN A 10 -1.22 -9.81 -21.00
N ASN A 11 -2.25 -10.27 -20.31
CA ASN A 11 -2.68 -9.79 -18.97
C ASN A 11 -1.57 -10.13 -17.94
N LEU A 12 -0.49 -9.36 -17.95
CA LEU A 12 0.68 -9.52 -17.07
C LEU A 12 0.36 -9.19 -15.60
N LEU A 13 -0.82 -8.59 -15.36
CA LEU A 13 -1.29 -8.15 -14.05
C LEU A 13 -2.62 -8.85 -13.74
N GLY A 14 -2.62 -10.17 -13.58
CA GLY A 14 -3.84 -10.92 -13.24
C GLY A 14 -4.44 -10.47 -11.90
N GLY A 15 -5.57 -9.77 -11.94
CA GLY A 15 -6.30 -9.32 -10.76
C GLY A 15 -6.91 -7.92 -10.92
N ASP A 16 -7.66 -7.48 -9.91
CA ASP A 16 -8.08 -6.09 -9.81
C ASP A 16 -7.02 -5.25 -9.06
N ALA A 17 -7.13 -3.94 -9.14
CA ALA A 17 -6.18 -3.00 -8.54
C ALA A 17 -5.94 -3.20 -7.04
N GLN A 18 -6.92 -3.74 -6.32
CA GLN A 18 -6.83 -3.99 -4.88
C GLN A 18 -6.13 -5.30 -4.53
N THR A 19 -5.95 -6.18 -5.51
CA THR A 19 -5.26 -7.45 -5.34
C THR A 19 -3.84 -7.45 -5.91
N LEU A 20 -3.45 -6.39 -6.63
CA LEU A 20 -2.12 -6.30 -7.20
C LEU A 20 -1.04 -6.19 -6.09
N ARG A 21 0.00 -6.98 -6.24
CA ARG A 21 1.18 -6.98 -5.38
C ARG A 21 2.44 -6.93 -6.24
N PRO A 22 3.52 -6.28 -5.77
CA PRO A 22 4.81 -6.32 -6.45
C PRO A 22 5.31 -7.76 -6.65
N ASN A 23 6.04 -8.01 -7.73
CA ASN A 23 6.60 -9.33 -8.03
C ASN A 23 7.66 -9.77 -7.01
N SER A 24 8.38 -8.80 -6.44
CA SER A 24 9.38 -9.03 -5.42
C SER A 24 9.35 -7.90 -4.40
N VAL A 25 9.44 -8.25 -3.14
CA VAL A 25 9.53 -7.34 -2.00
C VAL A 25 10.62 -7.89 -1.09
N HIS A 26 11.50 -7.02 -0.59
CA HIS A 26 12.46 -7.42 0.43
C HIS A 26 11.73 -7.57 1.77
N PRO A 27 11.91 -8.69 2.48
CA PRO A 27 11.31 -8.86 3.78
C PRO A 27 11.76 -7.76 4.76
N VAL A 28 10.84 -7.30 5.59
CA VAL A 28 11.11 -6.29 6.63
C VAL A 28 10.77 -6.89 7.99
N SER A 29 11.72 -6.84 8.93
CA SER A 29 11.50 -7.36 10.27
C SER A 29 10.56 -6.48 11.09
N LEU A 30 9.85 -7.07 12.05
CA LEU A 30 9.00 -6.32 12.98
C LEU A 30 9.82 -5.33 13.82
N ALA A 31 11.05 -5.66 14.17
CA ALA A 31 11.97 -4.74 14.84
C ALA A 31 12.15 -3.46 14.01
N HIS A 32 12.41 -3.58 12.72
CA HIS A 32 12.57 -2.44 11.82
C HIS A 32 11.27 -1.64 11.66
N LEU A 33 10.12 -2.33 11.57
CA LEU A 33 8.81 -1.62 11.54
C LEU A 33 8.57 -0.82 12.81
N ARG A 34 8.88 -1.39 13.98
CA ARG A 34 8.76 -0.71 15.26
C ARG A 34 9.68 0.51 15.36
N GLU A 35 10.95 0.36 14.98
CA GLU A 35 11.90 1.49 14.94
C GLU A 35 11.42 2.60 14.00
N HIS A 36 10.91 2.22 12.82
CA HIS A 36 10.35 3.18 11.87
C HIS A 36 9.16 3.95 12.46
N LEU A 37 8.22 3.25 13.10
CA LEU A 37 7.09 3.87 13.80
C LEU A 37 7.55 4.84 14.89
N GLN A 38 8.53 4.43 15.70
CA GLN A 38 9.11 5.28 16.75
C GLN A 38 9.79 6.52 16.15
N GLY A 39 10.49 6.36 15.04
CA GLY A 39 11.08 7.46 14.27
C GLY A 39 10.05 8.47 13.74
N LEU A 40 8.82 8.04 13.53
CA LEU A 40 7.67 8.89 13.17
C LEU A 40 6.96 9.50 14.39
N GLY A 41 7.43 9.23 15.62
CA GLY A 41 6.85 9.74 16.86
C GLY A 41 5.80 8.84 17.50
N ALA A 42 5.55 7.63 16.94
CA ALA A 42 4.61 6.70 17.55
C ALA A 42 5.11 6.11 18.85
N GLN A 43 4.22 5.99 19.83
CA GLN A 43 4.47 5.17 21.02
C GLN A 43 4.03 3.74 20.71
N VAL A 44 5.00 2.86 20.52
CA VAL A 44 4.76 1.47 20.10
C VAL A 44 5.14 0.52 21.20
N SER A 45 4.20 -0.33 21.62
CA SER A 45 4.48 -1.52 22.42
C SER A 45 4.36 -2.77 21.58
N SER A 46 5.05 -3.83 21.95
CA SER A 46 4.98 -5.13 21.31
C SER A 46 4.55 -6.21 22.29
N GLN A 47 3.72 -7.13 21.83
CA GLN A 47 3.33 -8.32 22.57
C GLN A 47 3.82 -9.54 21.79
N PRO A 48 4.52 -10.50 22.40
CA PRO A 48 4.98 -11.71 21.73
C PRO A 48 3.82 -12.61 21.33
N ALA A 49 4.06 -13.51 20.40
CA ALA A 49 3.12 -14.58 20.08
C ALA A 49 2.85 -15.47 21.29
N SER A 50 1.62 -15.93 21.47
CA SER A 50 1.26 -16.86 22.53
C SER A 50 1.97 -18.22 22.32
N GLY A 51 2.46 -18.81 23.42
CA GLY A 51 3.12 -20.11 23.40
C GLY A 51 4.60 -20.10 23.03
N VAL A 52 5.19 -18.96 22.71
CA VAL A 52 6.65 -18.82 22.48
C VAL A 52 7.33 -18.43 23.78
N GLN A 53 8.06 -19.38 24.40
CA GLN A 53 8.92 -19.13 25.55
C GLN A 53 10.32 -18.73 25.06
N GLY A 54 10.75 -17.51 25.35
CA GLY A 54 12.11 -17.04 25.09
C GLY A 54 12.14 -15.57 24.65
N SER A 55 13.22 -14.88 24.94
CA SER A 55 13.46 -13.46 24.66
C SER A 55 13.68 -13.14 23.16
N GLU A 56 13.53 -14.08 22.27
CA GLU A 56 13.38 -13.84 20.82
C GLU A 56 11.92 -13.48 20.53
N SER A 57 11.48 -12.44 21.20
CA SER A 57 10.19 -11.82 21.10
C SER A 57 9.92 -11.43 19.66
N GLY A 58 9.22 -12.25 18.88
CA GLY A 58 8.59 -11.88 17.60
C GLY A 58 9.25 -10.83 16.70
N GLU A 59 10.31 -10.17 17.13
CA GLU A 59 11.03 -9.10 16.46
C GLU A 59 11.76 -9.55 15.19
N SER A 60 12.14 -10.83 15.13
CA SER A 60 12.73 -11.47 13.95
C SER A 60 11.69 -11.88 12.90
N VAL A 61 10.40 -11.80 13.21
CA VAL A 61 9.34 -12.08 12.25
C VAL A 61 9.42 -11.06 11.11
N GLU A 62 9.43 -11.56 9.91
CA GLU A 62 9.52 -10.76 8.69
C GLU A 62 8.16 -10.69 7.99
N VAL A 63 7.88 -9.52 7.39
CA VAL A 63 6.71 -9.29 6.56
C VAL A 63 7.10 -8.82 5.17
N THR A 64 6.31 -9.22 4.18
CA THR A 64 6.50 -8.87 2.76
C THR A 64 5.32 -8.12 2.19
N GLY A 65 4.30 -7.85 3.00
CA GLY A 65 3.12 -7.11 2.61
C GLY A 65 2.37 -6.54 3.80
N ILE A 66 1.36 -5.75 3.51
CA ILE A 66 0.50 -5.11 4.51
C ILE A 66 -0.94 -5.08 4.00
N SER A 67 -1.91 -5.39 4.84
CA SER A 67 -3.33 -5.36 4.50
C SER A 67 -4.18 -4.81 5.62
N MET A 68 -5.18 -3.99 5.27
CA MET A 68 -6.23 -3.49 6.16
C MET A 68 -7.54 -4.28 6.00
N ASP A 69 -7.64 -5.16 4.99
CA ASP A 69 -8.78 -6.03 4.74
C ASP A 69 -8.37 -7.48 5.04
N SER A 70 -9.01 -8.09 6.05
CA SER A 70 -8.74 -9.47 6.45
C SER A 70 -8.91 -10.50 5.31
N ARG A 71 -9.73 -10.19 4.30
CA ARG A 71 -9.98 -11.04 3.12
C ARG A 71 -8.89 -10.92 2.05
N GLY A 72 -8.14 -9.81 2.07
CA GLY A 72 -7.05 -9.51 1.13
C GLY A 72 -5.67 -9.84 1.66
N VAL A 73 -5.57 -10.42 2.84
CA VAL A 73 -4.30 -10.85 3.45
C VAL A 73 -3.68 -11.96 2.62
N ARG A 74 -2.36 -11.91 2.51
CA ARG A 74 -1.52 -12.97 1.93
C ARG A 74 -0.51 -13.47 2.96
N PRO A 75 0.08 -14.65 2.75
CA PRO A 75 1.15 -15.13 3.60
C PRO A 75 2.25 -14.09 3.79
N GLN A 76 2.73 -13.94 5.01
CA GLN A 76 3.71 -12.93 5.43
C GLN A 76 3.22 -11.48 5.36
N ASP A 77 1.92 -11.21 5.33
CA ASP A 77 1.41 -9.85 5.49
C ASP A 77 1.39 -9.41 6.97
N LEU A 78 1.64 -8.12 7.18
CA LEU A 78 1.21 -7.40 8.37
C LEU A 78 -0.29 -7.10 8.24
N TYR A 79 -1.12 -7.65 9.09
CA TYR A 79 -2.52 -7.28 9.16
C TYR A 79 -2.71 -6.05 10.03
N VAL A 80 -3.30 -4.98 9.51
CA VAL A 80 -3.61 -3.76 10.27
C VAL A 80 -5.06 -3.78 10.69
N ALA A 81 -5.30 -4.05 11.97
CA ALA A 81 -6.62 -4.13 12.57
C ALA A 81 -7.07 -2.76 13.10
N LEU A 82 -7.64 -1.95 12.20
CA LEU A 82 -8.09 -0.59 12.49
C LEU A 82 -9.44 -0.57 13.23
N PRO A 83 -9.67 0.46 14.09
CA PRO A 83 -11.02 0.76 14.54
C PRO A 83 -11.88 1.19 13.34
N GLY A 84 -13.00 0.53 13.16
CA GLY A 84 -13.99 0.85 12.12
C GLY A 84 -15.21 1.56 12.72
N ALA A 85 -16.05 2.14 11.85
CA ALA A 85 -17.24 2.89 12.29
C ALA A 85 -18.28 2.03 13.05
N LYS A 86 -18.34 0.71 12.80
CA LYS A 86 -19.30 -0.21 13.44
C LYS A 86 -18.63 -1.31 14.23
N VAL A 87 -17.52 -1.82 13.73
CA VAL A 87 -16.80 -2.95 14.33
C VAL A 87 -15.30 -2.70 14.24
N HIS A 88 -14.55 -3.19 15.21
CA HIS A 88 -13.10 -3.12 15.20
C HIS A 88 -12.49 -4.19 14.29
N GLY A 89 -11.44 -3.85 13.53
CA GLY A 89 -10.74 -4.78 12.63
C GLY A 89 -10.18 -6.01 13.35
N ALA A 90 -9.88 -5.90 14.64
CA ALA A 90 -9.42 -7.02 15.47
C ALA A 90 -10.41 -8.21 15.49
N GLN A 91 -11.71 -7.98 15.32
CA GLN A 91 -12.71 -9.04 15.21
C GLN A 91 -12.52 -9.94 13.98
N PHE A 92 -11.79 -9.47 12.98
CA PHE A 92 -11.50 -10.22 11.76
C PHE A 92 -10.08 -10.82 11.74
N ALA A 93 -9.36 -10.72 12.85
CA ALA A 93 -7.97 -11.20 12.94
C ALA A 93 -7.85 -12.70 12.69
N GLU A 94 -8.80 -13.50 13.16
CA GLU A 94 -8.80 -14.95 12.91
C GLU A 94 -8.85 -15.27 11.40
N ALA A 95 -9.62 -14.50 10.62
CA ALA A 95 -9.69 -14.66 9.18
C ALA A 95 -8.35 -14.26 8.52
N ALA A 96 -7.72 -13.17 8.98
CA ALA A 96 -6.41 -12.73 8.52
C ALA A 96 -5.31 -13.76 8.82
N LEU A 97 -5.33 -14.32 10.03
CA LEU A 97 -4.38 -15.37 10.46
C LEU A 97 -4.53 -16.65 9.64
N LYS A 98 -5.76 -17.07 9.33
CA LYS A 98 -6.03 -18.22 8.43
C LYS A 98 -5.47 -18.03 7.03
N LEU A 99 -5.36 -16.78 6.56
CA LEU A 99 -4.76 -16.42 5.28
C LEU A 99 -3.25 -16.22 5.35
N GLY A 100 -2.65 -16.32 6.54
CA GLY A 100 -1.20 -16.32 6.72
C GLY A 100 -0.62 -14.98 7.14
N ALA A 101 -1.38 -14.09 7.80
CA ALA A 101 -0.81 -12.93 8.46
C ALA A 101 0.28 -13.36 9.46
N SER A 102 1.48 -12.76 9.36
CA SER A 102 2.61 -13.09 10.22
C SER A 102 2.69 -12.19 11.45
N ALA A 103 2.00 -11.07 11.44
CA ALA A 103 1.92 -10.12 12.55
C ALA A 103 0.65 -9.28 12.45
N ILE A 104 0.27 -8.67 13.56
CA ILE A 104 -0.88 -7.75 13.62
C ILE A 104 -0.42 -6.42 14.18
N LEU A 105 -0.82 -5.32 13.54
CA LEU A 105 -0.73 -3.95 14.06
C LEU A 105 -2.13 -3.50 14.47
N THR A 106 -2.29 -3.02 15.70
CA THR A 106 -3.58 -2.59 16.23
C THR A 106 -3.41 -1.50 17.31
N ASP A 107 -4.51 -0.95 17.79
CA ASP A 107 -4.54 -0.05 18.96
C ASP A 107 -4.77 -0.82 20.28
N ALA A 108 -4.80 -0.10 21.38
CA ALA A 108 -5.00 -0.70 22.70
C ALA A 108 -6.35 -1.46 22.81
N ALA A 109 -7.41 -0.93 22.20
CA ALA A 109 -8.72 -1.57 22.20
C ALA A 109 -8.69 -2.87 21.39
N GLY A 110 -8.05 -2.86 20.23
CA GLY A 110 -7.86 -4.06 19.40
C GLY A 110 -7.00 -5.11 20.09
N ALA A 111 -5.94 -4.72 20.78
CA ALA A 111 -5.11 -5.64 21.57
C ALA A 111 -5.92 -6.32 22.68
N GLN A 112 -6.79 -5.58 23.38
CA GLN A 112 -7.70 -6.16 24.36
C GLN A 112 -8.70 -7.15 23.75
N LEU A 113 -9.23 -6.86 22.56
CA LEU A 113 -10.14 -7.75 21.85
C LEU A 113 -9.46 -9.04 21.39
N LEU A 114 -8.20 -8.95 21.00
CA LEU A 114 -7.40 -10.10 20.55
C LEU A 114 -6.97 -10.99 21.71
N GLY A 115 -6.69 -10.39 22.89
CA GLY A 115 -6.10 -11.12 24.01
C GLY A 115 -4.76 -11.76 23.63
N GLU A 116 -4.63 -13.05 23.87
CA GLU A 116 -3.46 -13.81 23.41
C GLU A 116 -3.57 -14.13 21.91
N ALA A 117 -2.60 -13.68 21.11
CA ALA A 117 -2.54 -13.92 19.68
C ALA A 117 -1.43 -14.91 19.30
N PRO A 118 -1.63 -15.79 18.31
CA PRO A 118 -0.62 -16.76 17.87
C PRO A 118 0.52 -16.11 17.04
N VAL A 119 0.44 -14.80 16.78
CA VAL A 119 1.46 -14.02 16.11
C VAL A 119 1.78 -12.76 16.93
N PRO A 120 2.95 -12.15 16.73
CA PRO A 120 3.30 -10.92 17.44
C PRO A 120 2.31 -9.77 17.14
N LEU A 121 2.03 -8.95 18.16
CA LEU A 121 1.26 -7.73 18.04
C LEU A 121 2.19 -6.51 18.17
N LEU A 122 2.01 -5.54 17.28
CA LEU A 122 2.45 -4.17 17.46
C LEU A 122 1.24 -3.33 17.86
N VAL A 123 1.38 -2.55 18.92
CA VAL A 123 0.26 -1.75 19.47
C VAL A 123 0.65 -0.29 19.49
N THR A 124 -0.12 0.55 18.81
CA THR A 124 0.04 2.01 18.81
C THR A 124 -1.30 2.68 18.51
N GLU A 125 -1.44 3.93 18.90
CA GLU A 125 -2.62 4.73 18.59
C GLU A 125 -2.49 5.41 17.21
N ASN A 126 -3.56 6.03 16.73
CA ASN A 126 -3.60 6.78 15.46
C ASN A 126 -3.12 5.96 14.24
N LEU A 127 -3.46 4.70 14.20
CA LEU A 127 -2.97 3.72 13.22
C LEU A 127 -2.99 4.22 11.77
N ARG A 128 -4.03 4.98 11.37
CA ARG A 128 -4.17 5.44 9.98
C ARG A 128 -3.01 6.31 9.50
N GLU A 129 -2.44 7.11 10.38
CA GLU A 129 -1.29 7.98 10.07
C GLU A 129 -0.04 7.17 9.72
N TYR A 130 0.05 5.95 10.24
CA TYR A 130 1.22 5.10 10.08
C TYR A 130 1.12 4.05 8.98
N VAL A 131 -0.11 3.72 8.51
CA VAL A 131 -0.29 2.68 7.49
C VAL A 131 0.42 3.03 6.19
N GLY A 132 0.34 4.28 5.74
CA GLY A 132 1.02 4.75 4.52
C GLY A 132 2.54 4.65 4.63
N PRO A 133 3.18 5.27 5.62
CA PRO A 133 4.61 5.13 5.87
C PRO A 133 5.09 3.68 6.01
N LEU A 134 4.34 2.82 6.71
CA LEU A 134 4.67 1.40 6.81
C LEU A 134 4.56 0.69 5.45
N ALA A 135 3.51 0.97 4.69
CA ALA A 135 3.36 0.41 3.35
C ALA A 135 4.49 0.87 2.41
N ALA A 136 4.92 2.14 2.53
CA ALA A 136 6.06 2.67 1.79
C ALA A 136 7.36 1.93 2.12
N LEU A 137 7.59 1.62 3.41
CA LEU A 137 8.75 0.88 3.87
C LEU A 137 8.69 -0.58 3.40
N ILE A 138 7.58 -1.29 3.65
CA ILE A 138 7.40 -2.72 3.32
C ILE A 138 7.54 -2.94 1.81
N TYR A 139 6.85 -2.15 0.99
CA TYR A 139 6.91 -2.31 -0.46
C TYR A 139 8.13 -1.64 -1.10
N GLY A 140 8.87 -0.81 -0.36
CA GLY A 140 10.03 -0.10 -0.90
C GLY A 140 9.64 0.90 -2.00
N SER A 141 8.46 1.51 -1.95
CA SER A 141 7.97 2.39 -3.02
C SER A 141 8.83 3.64 -3.22
N ALA A 142 9.60 4.04 -2.20
CA ALA A 142 10.55 5.15 -2.28
C ALA A 142 11.87 4.76 -2.96
N SER A 143 12.15 3.47 -3.17
CA SER A 143 13.40 2.96 -3.77
C SER A 143 13.47 3.14 -5.29
N PHE A 144 12.47 3.78 -5.89
CA PHE A 144 12.41 4.09 -7.32
C PHE A 144 12.50 5.62 -7.54
N PRO A 145 13.68 6.24 -7.39
CA PRO A 145 13.85 7.70 -7.48
C PRO A 145 13.53 8.24 -8.87
N ASP A 146 13.69 7.42 -9.90
CA ASP A 146 13.41 7.79 -11.28
C ASP A 146 11.93 7.81 -11.64
N THR A 147 11.06 7.31 -10.77
CA THR A 147 9.60 7.39 -10.94
C THR A 147 9.09 8.69 -10.32
N HIS A 148 8.91 9.71 -11.15
CA HIS A 148 8.32 10.98 -10.72
C HIS A 148 6.80 10.84 -10.56
N ARG A 149 6.27 11.27 -9.42
CA ARG A 149 4.86 11.15 -9.06
C ARG A 149 4.22 12.53 -9.04
N TYR A 150 3.10 12.65 -9.73
CA TYR A 150 2.35 13.91 -9.89
C TYR A 150 0.94 13.72 -9.32
N ALA A 151 0.58 14.53 -8.33
CA ALA A 151 -0.75 14.50 -7.74
C ALA A 151 -1.64 15.59 -8.29
N VAL A 152 -2.89 15.26 -8.57
CA VAL A 152 -3.93 16.22 -8.94
C VAL A 152 -5.07 16.12 -7.94
N THR A 153 -5.37 17.22 -7.26
CA THR A 153 -6.52 17.36 -6.36
C THR A 153 -7.53 18.38 -6.88
N GLY A 154 -8.61 18.59 -6.16
CA GLY A 154 -9.66 19.54 -6.51
C GLY A 154 -11.05 18.91 -6.57
N THR A 155 -12.09 19.74 -6.63
CA THR A 155 -13.49 19.28 -6.71
C THR A 155 -13.80 18.70 -8.08
N ASN A 156 -13.33 19.31 -9.16
CA ASN A 156 -13.54 18.92 -10.54
C ASN A 156 -12.22 18.85 -11.31
N GLY A 157 -12.21 18.13 -12.44
CA GLY A 157 -11.10 18.10 -13.38
C GLY A 157 -9.96 17.13 -13.05
N LYS A 158 -9.94 16.50 -11.88
CA LYS A 158 -8.85 15.55 -11.50
C LYS A 158 -8.61 14.50 -12.57
N THR A 159 -9.63 13.76 -12.95
CA THR A 159 -9.55 12.70 -13.95
C THR A 159 -9.05 13.24 -15.29
N THR A 160 -9.63 14.32 -15.78
CA THR A 160 -9.19 14.92 -17.05
C THR A 160 -7.74 15.35 -17.01
N SER A 161 -7.33 16.03 -15.93
CA SER A 161 -5.94 16.51 -15.78
C SER A 161 -4.93 15.36 -15.67
N THR A 162 -5.25 14.31 -14.94
CA THR A 162 -4.34 13.14 -14.82
C THR A 162 -4.19 12.40 -16.15
N TYR A 163 -5.26 12.26 -16.93
CA TYR A 163 -5.18 11.67 -18.27
C TYR A 163 -4.41 12.55 -19.26
N MET A 164 -4.59 13.88 -19.18
CA MET A 164 -3.80 14.81 -19.98
C MET A 164 -2.32 14.73 -19.63
N LEU A 165 -1.97 14.72 -18.33
CA LEU A 165 -0.59 14.55 -17.87
C LEU A 165 0.02 13.23 -18.36
N GLU A 166 -0.69 12.11 -18.18
CA GLU A 166 -0.24 10.81 -18.66
C GLU A 166 0.03 10.85 -20.18
N SER A 167 -0.91 11.40 -20.95
CA SER A 167 -0.77 11.50 -22.40
C SER A 167 0.41 12.37 -22.82
N VAL A 168 0.62 13.52 -22.17
CA VAL A 168 1.77 14.41 -22.43
C VAL A 168 3.09 13.69 -22.11
N PHE A 169 3.17 13.00 -20.98
CA PHE A 169 4.40 12.26 -20.63
C PHE A 169 4.67 11.12 -21.61
N ARG A 170 3.66 10.36 -21.95
CA ARG A 170 3.77 9.21 -22.85
C ARG A 170 4.14 9.65 -24.28
N THR A 171 3.43 10.65 -24.82
CA THR A 171 3.59 11.07 -26.22
C THR A 171 4.66 12.16 -26.39
N GLY A 172 4.74 13.11 -25.46
CA GLY A 172 5.68 14.24 -25.53
C GLY A 172 7.08 13.89 -25.07
N LEU A 173 7.22 13.08 -24.02
CA LEU A 173 8.51 12.65 -23.51
C LEU A 173 8.91 11.25 -23.98
N GLY A 174 8.00 10.46 -24.54
CA GLY A 174 8.27 9.09 -24.98
C GLY A 174 8.65 8.13 -23.87
N VAL A 175 8.18 8.37 -22.63
CA VAL A 175 8.54 7.56 -21.47
C VAL A 175 7.40 6.62 -21.07
N LYS A 176 7.74 5.56 -20.33
CA LYS A 176 6.76 4.70 -19.69
C LYS A 176 5.99 5.47 -18.62
N THR A 177 4.68 5.34 -18.62
CA THR A 177 3.78 6.11 -17.76
C THR A 177 2.93 5.23 -16.87
N GLY A 178 2.49 5.82 -15.75
CA GLY A 178 1.50 5.27 -14.85
C GLY A 178 0.37 6.26 -14.59
N LEU A 179 -0.79 5.74 -14.25
CA LEU A 179 -1.94 6.53 -13.81
C LEU A 179 -2.67 5.78 -12.70
N ILE A 180 -3.01 6.49 -11.63
CA ILE A 180 -3.90 5.99 -10.58
C ILE A 180 -5.10 6.94 -10.53
N GLY A 181 -6.27 6.46 -10.91
CA GLY A 181 -7.45 7.32 -11.00
C GLY A 181 -8.78 6.58 -10.89
N THR A 182 -9.85 7.37 -11.01
CA THR A 182 -11.23 6.91 -10.81
C THR A 182 -11.65 5.83 -11.80
N ILE A 183 -11.26 5.96 -13.08
CA ILE A 183 -11.73 5.08 -14.15
C ILE A 183 -10.90 3.80 -14.19
N GLN A 184 -9.60 3.94 -14.11
CA GLN A 184 -8.65 2.83 -14.21
C GLN A 184 -7.30 3.18 -13.59
N ILE A 185 -6.49 2.16 -13.44
CA ILE A 185 -5.06 2.26 -13.18
C ILE A 185 -4.34 1.86 -14.47
N LEU A 186 -3.35 2.65 -14.87
CA LEU A 186 -2.48 2.33 -16.00
C LEU A 186 -1.06 2.07 -15.50
N ILE A 187 -0.45 1.01 -15.99
CA ILE A 187 0.97 0.70 -15.75
C ILE A 187 1.58 0.33 -17.09
N ASP A 188 2.40 1.23 -17.65
CA ASP A 188 3.06 1.04 -18.95
C ASP A 188 2.07 0.60 -20.06
N GLY A 189 0.92 1.28 -20.15
CA GLY A 189 -0.13 1.00 -21.13
C GLY A 189 -1.07 -0.16 -20.79
N VAL A 190 -0.78 -0.96 -19.74
CA VAL A 190 -1.68 -2.02 -19.27
C VAL A 190 -2.73 -1.42 -18.34
N SER A 191 -4.01 -1.64 -18.65
CA SER A 191 -5.14 -1.13 -17.87
C SER A 191 -5.62 -2.15 -16.84
N VAL A 192 -5.86 -1.69 -15.63
CA VAL A 192 -6.48 -2.46 -14.54
C VAL A 192 -7.68 -1.69 -14.02
N PRO A 193 -8.85 -2.33 -13.81
CA PRO A 193 -10.02 -1.66 -13.28
C PRO A 193 -9.75 -1.01 -11.91
N SER A 194 -10.20 0.23 -11.74
CA SER A 194 -10.16 0.93 -10.45
C SER A 194 -11.52 0.83 -9.75
N LYS A 195 -11.51 0.68 -8.42
CA LYS A 195 -12.74 0.72 -7.60
C LYS A 195 -12.87 2.03 -6.83
N MET A 196 -11.81 2.82 -6.77
CA MET A 196 -11.74 4.05 -5.98
C MET A 196 -10.88 5.08 -6.69
N THR A 197 -11.27 6.36 -6.59
CA THR A 197 -10.47 7.47 -7.12
C THR A 197 -9.03 7.44 -6.60
N THR A 198 -8.90 7.26 -5.29
CA THR A 198 -7.61 7.09 -4.60
C THR A 198 -7.70 5.84 -3.73
N PRO A 199 -6.97 4.77 -4.03
CA PRO A 199 -6.97 3.55 -3.23
C PRO A 199 -6.48 3.78 -1.79
N GLU A 200 -6.67 2.80 -0.93
CA GLU A 200 -6.08 2.79 0.42
C GLU A 200 -4.54 2.71 0.32
N SER A 201 -3.84 3.26 1.31
CA SER A 201 -2.38 3.42 1.27
C SER A 201 -1.58 2.13 0.99
N PRO A 202 -1.94 0.93 1.49
CA PRO A 202 -1.26 -0.29 1.08
C PRO A 202 -1.30 -0.53 -0.43
N HIS A 203 -2.43 -0.26 -1.07
CA HIS A 203 -2.58 -0.43 -2.51
C HIS A 203 -1.84 0.67 -3.29
N VAL A 204 -1.87 1.91 -2.82
CA VAL A 204 -1.12 3.02 -3.43
C VAL A 204 0.37 2.66 -3.49
N HIS A 205 0.97 2.26 -2.36
CA HIS A 205 2.39 1.92 -2.31
C HIS A 205 2.74 0.65 -3.10
N SER A 206 1.86 -0.36 -3.08
CA SER A 206 1.98 -1.55 -3.93
C SER A 206 2.03 -1.17 -5.41
N LEU A 207 1.10 -0.35 -5.88
CA LEU A 207 1.03 0.12 -7.27
C LEU A 207 2.27 0.94 -7.67
N LEU A 208 2.71 1.85 -6.80
CA LEU A 208 3.91 2.65 -7.06
C LEU A 208 5.16 1.79 -7.16
N THR A 209 5.26 0.73 -6.35
CA THR A 209 6.36 -0.23 -6.45
C THR A 209 6.30 -1.03 -7.75
N ILE A 210 5.12 -1.52 -8.14
CA ILE A 210 4.92 -2.20 -9.43
C ILE A 210 5.30 -1.26 -10.59
N MET A 211 4.86 0.00 -10.56
CA MET A 211 5.24 1.01 -11.54
C MET A 211 6.76 1.17 -11.62
N GLY A 212 7.44 1.25 -10.47
CA GLY A 212 8.90 1.30 -10.42
C GLY A 212 9.57 0.07 -11.01
N GLN A 213 9.09 -1.13 -10.69
CA GLN A 213 9.58 -2.40 -11.25
C GLN A 213 9.40 -2.48 -12.77
N HIS A 214 8.33 -1.85 -13.30
CA HIS A 214 8.08 -1.72 -14.74
C HIS A 214 8.81 -0.54 -15.39
N GLN A 215 9.67 0.16 -14.64
CA GLN A 215 10.44 1.31 -15.14
C GLN A 215 9.57 2.49 -15.58
N VAL A 216 8.41 2.67 -14.97
CA VAL A 216 7.59 3.87 -15.16
C VAL A 216 8.38 5.09 -14.69
N ARG A 217 8.46 6.11 -15.55
CA ARG A 217 9.20 7.36 -15.27
C ARG A 217 8.28 8.46 -14.71
N CYS A 218 7.04 8.50 -15.16
CA CYS A 218 6.06 9.49 -14.76
C CYS A 218 4.74 8.81 -14.39
N ALA A 219 4.28 9.01 -13.16
CA ALA A 219 3.00 8.50 -12.66
C ALA A 219 2.08 9.67 -12.27
N ALA A 220 0.93 9.80 -12.93
CA ALA A 220 -0.11 10.76 -12.57
C ALA A 220 -1.10 10.10 -11.61
N MET A 221 -1.53 10.81 -10.57
CA MET A 221 -2.43 10.27 -9.55
C MET A 221 -3.53 11.25 -9.18
N GLU A 222 -4.77 10.78 -9.20
CA GLU A 222 -5.88 11.51 -8.61
C GLU A 222 -5.83 11.39 -7.08
N VAL A 223 -5.82 12.54 -6.39
CA VAL A 223 -5.85 12.59 -4.93
C VAL A 223 -7.11 13.33 -4.49
N SER A 224 -8.08 12.61 -3.95
CA SER A 224 -9.29 13.22 -3.41
C SER A 224 -9.03 13.83 -2.02
N SER A 225 -9.83 14.84 -1.63
CA SER A 225 -9.77 15.41 -0.27
C SER A 225 -9.97 14.33 0.81
N HIS A 226 -10.89 13.39 0.59
CA HIS A 226 -11.07 12.24 1.47
C HIS A 226 -9.81 11.37 1.58
N ALA A 227 -9.05 11.22 0.49
CA ALA A 227 -7.81 10.44 0.55
C ALA A 227 -6.75 11.10 1.41
N ILE A 228 -6.72 12.42 1.46
CA ILE A 228 -5.84 13.19 2.35
C ILE A 228 -6.31 13.02 3.80
N ASP A 229 -7.58 13.26 4.06
CA ASP A 229 -8.19 13.15 5.39
C ASP A 229 -8.08 11.74 5.99
N TYR A 230 -8.16 10.71 5.15
CA TYR A 230 -8.02 9.30 5.55
C TYR A 230 -6.59 8.75 5.42
N HIS A 231 -5.57 9.61 5.29
CA HIS A 231 -4.15 9.21 5.24
C HIS A 231 -3.82 8.16 4.15
N ARG A 232 -4.55 8.17 3.02
CA ARG A 232 -4.37 7.17 1.96
C ARG A 232 -3.13 7.39 1.12
N VAL A 233 -2.60 8.60 1.14
CA VAL A 233 -1.45 9.01 0.34
C VAL A 233 -0.21 9.34 1.16
N ASP A 234 -0.28 9.13 2.48
CA ASP A 234 0.86 9.35 3.36
C ASP A 234 2.02 8.42 2.98
N GLY A 235 3.24 8.93 3.08
CA GLY A 235 4.45 8.22 2.63
C GLY A 235 4.76 8.37 1.14
N VAL A 236 3.84 8.90 0.31
CA VAL A 236 4.10 9.16 -1.11
C VAL A 236 4.88 10.47 -1.27
N LYS A 237 6.03 10.40 -1.93
CA LYS A 237 6.81 11.58 -2.30
C LYS A 237 6.41 12.05 -3.69
N TYR A 238 5.72 13.17 -3.77
CA TYR A 238 5.33 13.80 -5.04
C TYR A 238 6.42 14.74 -5.54
N ALA A 239 6.66 14.73 -6.85
CA ALA A 239 7.48 15.74 -7.52
C ALA A 239 6.71 17.06 -7.63
N VAL A 240 5.41 16.98 -7.92
CA VAL A 240 4.49 18.13 -7.98
C VAL A 240 3.11 17.67 -7.49
N ALA A 241 2.41 18.55 -6.76
CA ALA A 241 1.01 18.40 -6.37
C ALA A 241 0.27 19.71 -6.65
N GLY A 242 -0.94 19.63 -7.26
CA GLY A 242 -1.75 20.78 -7.63
C GLY A 242 -3.24 20.48 -7.71
#